data_2fdca431dd184b2b7b11105b886fcdcf
#
_entry.id   2fdca431dd184b2b7b11105b886fcdcf
#
_cell.length_a   1.000
_cell.length_b   1.000
_cell.length_c   1.000
_cell.angle_alpha   90.00
_cell.angle_beta   90.00
_cell.angle_gamma   90.00
#
_symmetry.space_group_name_H-M   'P 1'
#
loop_
_entity.id
_entity.type
_entity.pdbx_description
1 polymer ?
#
loop_
_entity_poly.entity_id
_entity_poly.type
_entity_poly.pdbx_seq_one_letter_code
_entity_poly.pdbx_strand_id
1 'polypeptide(L)'
;MTRQKLGIRMVVAAYALLVYMAVSSIPYARAHPHLDPVLLAQYASPWPVALGCSLALMGIMLALIPLRRGERWSLWTALAIFIILFITRITTDPRCLVVLDPHQHGCHTFMIAMILGVVGLVLARR
;
A
#
# COMPACT_ATOMS: atom_id res chain seq x y z
N MET A 1 22.73 -9.99 7.76
CA MET A 1 21.70 -9.88 6.71
C MET A 1 22.20 -8.96 5.61
N THR A 2 22.08 -9.34 4.37
CA THR A 2 22.51 -8.50 3.25
C THR A 2 21.51 -7.35 3.05
N ARG A 3 22.02 -6.21 2.54
CA ARG A 3 21.22 -5.04 2.20
C ARG A 3 20.01 -5.40 1.31
N GLN A 4 20.24 -6.24 0.31
CA GLN A 4 19.18 -6.68 -0.61
C GLN A 4 18.09 -7.48 0.11
N LYS A 5 18.45 -8.41 0.97
CA LYS A 5 17.47 -9.21 1.73
C LYS A 5 16.62 -8.34 2.64
N LEU A 6 17.24 -7.37 3.29
CA LEU A 6 16.53 -6.40 4.13
C LEU A 6 15.54 -5.60 3.28
N GLY A 7 15.97 -5.08 2.14
CA GLY A 7 15.12 -4.32 1.23
C GLY A 7 13.91 -5.12 0.76
N ILE A 8 14.10 -6.38 0.37
CA ILE A 8 13.01 -7.27 -0.05
C ILE A 8 12.00 -7.49 1.08
N ARG A 9 12.48 -7.73 2.30
CA ARG A 9 11.60 -7.89 3.47
C ARG A 9 10.79 -6.63 3.75
N MET A 10 11.42 -5.45 3.62
CA MET A 10 10.71 -4.18 3.78
C MET A 10 9.63 -3.98 2.73
N VAL A 11 9.90 -4.32 1.47
CA VAL A 11 8.92 -4.24 0.39
C VAL A 11 7.74 -5.19 0.65
N VAL A 12 8.01 -6.42 1.04
CA VAL A 12 6.95 -7.40 1.37
C VAL A 12 6.11 -6.90 2.56
N ALA A 13 6.75 -6.37 3.59
CA ALA A 13 6.06 -5.80 4.75
C ALA A 13 5.18 -4.61 4.35
N ALA A 14 5.65 -3.74 3.46
CA ALA A 14 4.89 -2.60 2.95
C ALA A 14 3.63 -3.06 2.22
N TYR A 15 3.74 -4.02 1.32
CA TYR A 15 2.58 -4.55 0.62
C TYR A 15 1.62 -5.29 1.56
N ALA A 16 2.14 -6.02 2.54
CA ALA A 16 1.31 -6.68 3.56
C ALA A 16 0.51 -5.67 4.38
N LEU A 17 1.11 -4.53 4.76
CA LEU A 17 0.41 -3.44 5.42
C LEU A 17 -0.70 -2.85 4.54
N LEU A 18 -0.47 -2.72 3.25
CA LEU A 18 -1.48 -2.24 2.30
C LEU A 18 -2.64 -3.21 2.17
N VAL A 19 -2.38 -4.51 2.14
CA VAL A 19 -3.44 -5.54 2.15
C VAL A 19 -4.26 -5.45 3.44
N TYR A 20 -3.59 -5.37 4.59
CA TYR A 20 -4.25 -5.22 5.88
C TYR A 20 -5.14 -3.98 5.92
N MET A 21 -4.64 -2.85 5.44
CA MET A 21 -5.39 -1.60 5.39
C MET A 21 -6.63 -1.74 4.49
N ALA A 22 -6.49 -2.33 3.32
CA ALA A 22 -7.60 -2.53 2.40
C ALA A 22 -8.69 -3.43 2.99
N VAL A 23 -8.31 -4.55 3.60
CA VAL A 23 -9.25 -5.48 4.23
C VAL A 23 -9.93 -4.86 5.44
N SER A 24 -9.20 -4.10 6.26
CA SER A 24 -9.74 -3.48 7.48
C SER A 24 -10.66 -2.30 7.19
N SER A 25 -10.67 -1.76 5.97
CA SER A 25 -11.53 -0.62 5.61
C SER A 25 -13.02 -0.96 5.66
N ILE A 26 -13.41 -2.18 5.35
CA ILE A 26 -14.82 -2.62 5.38
C ILE A 26 -15.40 -2.60 6.80
N PRO A 27 -14.82 -3.29 7.80
CA PRO A 27 -15.32 -3.22 9.18
C PRO A 27 -15.22 -1.81 9.76
N TYR A 28 -14.23 -1.02 9.39
CA TYR A 28 -14.14 0.38 9.81
C TYR A 28 -15.32 1.20 9.31
N ALA A 29 -15.70 1.06 8.03
CA ALA A 29 -16.85 1.75 7.46
C ALA A 29 -18.16 1.35 8.16
N ARG A 30 -18.32 0.08 8.52
CA ARG A 30 -19.48 -0.41 9.24
C ARG A 30 -19.56 0.13 10.67
N ALA A 31 -18.42 0.33 11.32
CA ALA A 31 -18.33 0.84 12.69
C ALA A 31 -18.51 2.37 12.75
N HIS A 32 -18.36 3.09 11.63
CA HIS A 32 -18.43 4.55 11.57
C HIS A 32 -19.45 5.03 10.53
N PRO A 33 -20.77 4.80 10.75
CA PRO A 33 -21.81 5.15 9.78
C PRO A 33 -22.01 6.67 9.61
N HIS A 34 -21.40 7.50 10.46
CA HIS A 34 -21.45 8.95 10.43
C HIS A 34 -20.42 9.58 9.48
N LEU A 35 -19.59 8.78 8.83
CA LEU A 35 -18.63 9.27 7.84
C LEU A 35 -19.35 9.85 6.63
N ASP A 36 -18.66 10.73 5.90
CA ASP A 36 -19.11 11.27 4.62
C ASP A 36 -19.59 10.12 3.71
N PRO A 37 -20.75 10.22 3.06
CA PRO A 37 -21.25 9.17 2.17
C PRO A 37 -20.27 8.74 1.07
N VAL A 38 -19.44 9.66 0.57
CA VAL A 38 -18.41 9.36 -0.43
C VAL A 38 -17.33 8.46 0.17
N LEU A 39 -16.86 8.77 1.38
CA LEU A 39 -15.87 7.96 2.08
C LEU A 39 -16.44 6.60 2.48
N LEU A 40 -17.69 6.54 2.93
CA LEU A 40 -18.36 5.28 3.24
C LEU A 40 -18.47 4.39 2.00
N ALA A 41 -18.84 4.95 0.85
CA ALA A 41 -18.91 4.22 -0.40
C ALA A 41 -17.54 3.66 -0.81
N GLN A 42 -16.46 4.42 -0.62
CA GLN A 42 -15.10 3.98 -0.92
C GLN A 42 -14.64 2.86 0.00
N TYR A 43 -14.85 3.00 1.31
CA TYR A 43 -14.40 2.02 2.29
C TYR A 43 -15.23 0.74 2.30
N ALA A 44 -16.52 0.84 2.01
CA ALA A 44 -17.42 -0.30 1.99
C ALA A 44 -17.52 -0.99 0.63
N SER A 45 -17.09 -0.33 -0.44
CA SER A 45 -17.15 -0.89 -1.79
C SER A 45 -16.19 -2.06 -1.96
N PRO A 46 -16.63 -3.21 -2.50
CA PRO A 46 -15.74 -4.35 -2.73
C PRO A 46 -14.71 -4.12 -3.84
N TRP A 47 -14.99 -3.25 -4.81
CA TRP A 47 -14.12 -3.03 -5.96
C TRP A 47 -12.78 -2.37 -5.60
N PRO A 48 -12.74 -1.23 -4.90
CA PRO A 48 -11.46 -0.63 -4.50
C PRO A 48 -10.64 -1.54 -3.59
N VAL A 49 -11.29 -2.27 -2.70
CA VAL A 49 -10.63 -3.23 -1.80
C VAL A 49 -10.02 -4.37 -2.61
N ALA A 50 -10.78 -4.94 -3.55
CA ALA A 50 -10.30 -6.03 -4.39
C ALA A 50 -9.12 -5.60 -5.27
N LEU A 51 -9.20 -4.42 -5.90
CA LEU A 51 -8.10 -3.87 -6.71
C LEU A 51 -6.85 -3.62 -5.87
N GLY A 52 -7.00 -2.98 -4.72
CA GLY A 52 -5.88 -2.72 -3.82
C GLY A 52 -5.21 -4.01 -3.34
N CYS A 53 -5.99 -5.00 -2.92
CA CYS A 53 -5.47 -6.30 -2.51
C CYS A 53 -4.76 -7.03 -3.67
N SER A 54 -5.35 -7.01 -4.86
CA SER A 54 -4.77 -7.66 -6.05
C SER A 54 -3.42 -7.05 -6.41
N LEU A 55 -3.33 -5.71 -6.45
CA LEU A 55 -2.08 -5.01 -6.73
C LEU A 55 -1.03 -5.27 -5.65
N ALA A 56 -1.42 -5.26 -4.38
CA ALA A 56 -0.49 -5.52 -3.28
C ALA A 56 0.02 -6.97 -3.30
N LEU A 57 -0.85 -7.94 -3.57
CA LEU A 57 -0.45 -9.34 -3.71
C LEU A 57 0.49 -9.55 -4.90
N MET A 58 0.22 -8.89 -6.03
CA MET A 58 1.12 -8.88 -7.17
C MET A 58 2.48 -8.31 -6.79
N GLY A 59 2.51 -7.22 -6.03
CA GLY A 59 3.73 -6.62 -5.51
C GLY A 59 4.53 -7.59 -4.62
N ILE A 60 3.86 -8.33 -3.76
CA ILE A 60 4.51 -9.37 -2.92
C ILE A 60 5.14 -10.47 -3.79
N MET A 61 4.41 -10.94 -4.80
CA MET A 61 4.94 -11.94 -5.74
C MET A 61 6.17 -11.42 -6.50
N LEU A 62 6.13 -10.17 -6.96
CA LEU A 62 7.28 -9.53 -7.61
C LEU A 62 8.48 -9.41 -6.67
N ALA A 63 8.25 -9.11 -5.40
CA ALA A 63 9.32 -9.00 -4.42
C ALA A 63 9.95 -10.37 -4.10
N LEU A 64 9.14 -11.40 -4.01
CA LEU A 64 9.61 -12.73 -3.61
C LEU A 64 10.32 -13.51 -4.72
N ILE A 65 9.99 -13.26 -5.97
CA ILE A 65 10.53 -14.03 -7.10
C ILE A 65 11.50 -13.17 -7.93
N PRO A 66 11.06 -12.27 -8.83
CA PRO A 66 12.00 -11.58 -9.71
C PRO A 66 12.91 -10.58 -9.00
N LEU A 67 12.41 -9.85 -8.01
CA LEU A 67 13.23 -8.90 -7.28
C LEU A 67 14.34 -9.60 -6.48
N ARG A 68 14.03 -10.75 -5.91
CA ARG A 68 15.00 -11.59 -5.21
C ARG A 68 16.09 -12.10 -6.15
N ARG A 69 15.73 -12.37 -7.41
CA ARG A 69 16.69 -12.77 -8.46
C ARG A 69 17.54 -11.61 -8.99
N GLY A 70 17.19 -10.37 -8.62
CA GLY A 70 17.89 -9.17 -9.06
C GLY A 70 17.48 -8.68 -10.44
N GLU A 71 16.31 -9.06 -10.92
CA GLU A 71 15.79 -8.60 -12.21
C GLU A 71 15.38 -7.13 -12.12
N ARG A 72 16.00 -6.28 -12.92
CA ARG A 72 15.80 -4.82 -12.86
C ARG A 72 14.37 -4.40 -13.19
N TRP A 73 13.71 -5.10 -14.09
CA TRP A 73 12.33 -4.78 -14.47
C TRP A 73 11.36 -4.90 -13.29
N SER A 74 11.61 -5.84 -12.37
CA SER A 74 10.77 -6.04 -11.19
C SER A 74 10.84 -4.86 -10.23
N LEU A 75 11.99 -4.21 -10.13
CA LEU A 75 12.16 -3.00 -9.31
C LEU A 75 11.26 -1.87 -9.83
N TRP A 76 11.28 -1.63 -11.14
CA TRP A 76 10.47 -0.60 -11.76
C TRP A 76 8.97 -0.91 -11.69
N THR A 77 8.61 -2.18 -11.88
CA THR A 77 7.21 -2.62 -11.77
C THR A 77 6.68 -2.48 -10.34
N ALA A 78 7.46 -2.86 -9.35
CA ALA A 78 7.10 -2.68 -7.94
C ALA A 78 6.95 -1.20 -7.58
N LEU A 79 7.86 -0.35 -8.06
CA LEU A 79 7.76 1.10 -7.88
C LEU A 79 6.50 1.66 -8.54
N ALA A 80 6.18 1.20 -9.76
CA ALA A 80 4.97 1.62 -10.46
C ALA A 80 3.70 1.26 -9.69
N ILE A 81 3.65 0.08 -9.08
CA ILE A 81 2.53 -0.34 -8.23
C ILE A 81 2.38 0.60 -7.03
N PHE A 82 3.47 0.95 -6.34
CA PHE A 82 3.43 1.92 -5.24
C PHE A 82 2.93 3.28 -5.71
N ILE A 83 3.40 3.77 -6.84
CA ILE A 83 2.97 5.06 -7.41
C ILE A 83 1.48 5.03 -7.73
N ILE A 84 0.98 3.97 -8.38
CA ILE A 84 -0.43 3.82 -8.71
C ILE A 84 -1.30 3.82 -7.45
N LEU A 85 -0.91 3.06 -6.43
CA LEU A 85 -1.63 3.01 -5.16
C LEU A 85 -1.61 4.36 -4.45
N PHE A 86 -0.48 5.06 -4.49
CA PHE A 86 -0.34 6.39 -3.90
C PHE A 86 -1.24 7.42 -4.59
N ILE A 87 -1.21 7.48 -5.92
CA ILE A 87 -2.06 8.39 -6.70
C ILE A 87 -3.53 8.08 -6.47
N THR A 88 -3.91 6.82 -6.48
CA THR A 88 -5.28 6.39 -6.23
C THR A 88 -5.75 6.84 -4.84
N ARG A 89 -4.92 6.65 -3.82
CA ARG A 89 -5.27 7.06 -2.45
C ARG A 89 -5.43 8.57 -2.32
N ILE A 90 -4.55 9.34 -2.90
CA ILE A 90 -4.60 10.81 -2.85
C ILE A 90 -5.81 11.35 -3.59
N THR A 91 -6.12 10.80 -4.76
CA THR A 91 -7.30 11.23 -5.54
C THR A 91 -8.60 10.90 -4.84
N THR A 92 -8.67 9.79 -4.12
CA THR A 92 -9.86 9.39 -3.38
C THR A 92 -9.99 10.10 -2.04
N ASP A 93 -8.88 10.37 -1.35
CA ASP A 93 -8.89 11.06 -0.06
C ASP A 93 -7.68 12.01 0.06
N PRO A 94 -7.79 13.25 -0.48
CA PRO A 94 -6.70 14.23 -0.41
C PRO A 94 -6.40 14.71 1.00
N ARG A 95 -7.30 14.50 1.97
CA ARG A 95 -7.09 14.89 3.37
C ARG A 95 -5.94 14.14 4.03
N CYS A 96 -5.61 12.95 3.52
CA CYS A 96 -4.47 12.18 4.00
C CYS A 96 -3.13 12.89 3.86
N LEU A 97 -2.98 13.79 2.88
CA LEU A 97 -1.75 14.56 2.67
C LEU A 97 -1.71 15.84 3.48
N VAL A 98 -2.85 16.54 3.57
CA VAL A 98 -2.91 17.89 4.12
C VAL A 98 -3.00 17.87 5.65
N VAL A 99 -3.76 16.92 6.18
CA VAL A 99 -3.94 16.75 7.62
C VAL A 99 -3.72 15.29 7.95
N LEU A 100 -2.61 14.97 8.61
CA LEU A 100 -2.40 13.67 9.20
C LEU A 100 -3.35 13.52 10.39
N ASP A 101 -4.64 13.44 10.10
CA ASP A 101 -5.66 13.31 11.12
C ASP A 101 -5.64 11.87 11.66
N PRO A 102 -5.37 11.68 12.98
CA PRO A 102 -5.37 10.34 13.56
C PRO A 102 -6.74 9.65 13.52
N HIS A 103 -7.81 10.41 13.27
CA HIS A 103 -9.17 9.87 13.13
C HIS A 103 -9.46 9.34 11.72
N GLN A 104 -8.60 9.60 10.74
CA GLN A 104 -8.76 9.02 9.40
C GLN A 104 -8.16 7.62 9.34
N HIS A 105 -8.99 6.67 8.96
CA HIS A 105 -8.57 5.28 8.87
C HIS A 105 -7.48 5.08 7.81
N GLY A 106 -6.38 4.50 8.23
CA GLY A 106 -5.33 4.03 7.34
C GLY A 106 -4.38 5.09 6.79
N CYS A 107 -4.58 6.39 7.06
CA CYS A 107 -3.67 7.43 6.57
C CYS A 107 -2.24 7.24 7.06
N HIS A 108 -2.05 7.05 8.36
CA HIS A 108 -0.73 6.81 8.94
C HIS A 108 -0.14 5.49 8.46
N THR A 109 -0.93 4.43 8.47
CA THR A 109 -0.51 3.10 7.99
C THR A 109 -0.11 3.15 6.53
N PHE A 110 -0.88 3.87 5.70
CA PHE A 110 -0.58 4.05 4.28
C PHE A 110 0.74 4.78 4.06
N MET A 111 0.97 5.88 4.76
CA MET A 111 2.21 6.65 4.65
C MET A 111 3.41 5.85 5.12
N ILE A 112 3.29 5.12 6.23
CA ILE A 112 4.33 4.22 6.72
C ILE A 112 4.64 3.14 5.68
N ALA A 113 3.61 2.53 5.09
CA ALA A 113 3.78 1.51 4.06
C ALA A 113 4.49 2.07 2.81
N MET A 114 4.14 3.28 2.38
CA MET A 114 4.80 3.92 1.24
C MET A 114 6.28 4.21 1.50
N ILE A 115 6.60 4.80 2.65
CA ILE A 115 7.98 5.09 3.03
C ILE A 115 8.78 3.79 3.13
N LEU A 116 8.25 2.80 3.83
CA LEU A 116 8.87 1.49 4.00
C LEU A 116 9.11 0.81 2.64
N GLY A 117 8.14 0.87 1.75
CA GLY A 117 8.23 0.30 0.41
C GLY A 117 9.31 0.95 -0.45
N VAL A 118 9.34 2.28 -0.51
CA VAL A 118 10.33 3.03 -1.28
C VAL A 118 11.75 2.80 -0.74
N VAL A 119 11.93 2.90 0.57
CA VAL A 119 13.22 2.61 1.22
C VAL A 119 13.64 1.17 0.95
N GLY A 120 12.70 0.23 1.04
CA GLY A 120 12.94 -1.19 0.75
C GLY A 120 13.40 -1.41 -0.69
N LEU A 121 12.79 -0.73 -1.66
CA LEU A 121 13.19 -0.82 -3.07
C LEU A 121 14.61 -0.26 -3.30
N VAL A 122 14.93 0.86 -2.66
CA VAL A 122 16.29 1.44 -2.74
C VAL A 122 17.32 0.47 -2.15
N LEU A 123 17.01 -0.16 -1.03
CA LEU A 123 17.89 -1.15 -0.41
C LEU A 123 17.98 -2.46 -1.21
N ALA A 124 16.91 -2.85 -1.89
CA ALA A 124 16.87 -4.05 -2.72
C ALA A 124 17.60 -3.86 -4.06
N ARG A 125 17.91 -2.64 -4.44
CA ARG A 125 18.64 -2.31 -5.66
C ARG A 125 20.06 -2.90 -5.59
N ARG A 126 20.43 -3.57 -6.63
CA ARG A 126 21.81 -4.05 -6.81
C ARG A 126 22.68 -3.01 -7.49
#